data_a543012e92f936541893840eb568a42c
#
_entry.id   a543012e92f936541893840eb568a42c
#
_cell.length_a   1.000
_cell.length_b   1.000
_cell.length_c   1.000
_cell.angle_alpha   90.00
_cell.angle_beta   90.00
_cell.angle_gamma   90.00
#
_symmetry.space_group_name_H-M   'P 1'
#
loop_
_entity.id
_entity.type
_entity.pdbx_description
1 polymer ?
#
loop_
_entity_poly.entity_id
_entity_poly.type
_entity_poly.pdbx_seq_one_letter_code
_entity_poly.pdbx_strand_id
1 'polypeptide(L)'
;MLFLGIDGGGTKTKVIIIDGQKTILYEGVSGPSSLDTVDEKTTLAHINEALASFIDHNPTATFTSVFAGLGGVASLDDKMRLYQLLALVKGVDKHTKRYAGSDMENALASGLYFDEGITLISGTGMVAYGKNKSGITHKAGGLGFKEGDLGSGYDLGLNAIRAAARALDHRYEATAFTDEIIEKLNVSKPSDIITLMNNWYLERTKIASLAPIVTKHANMGNGYAKRICDSSSYELALSIKAVQQVIQLKQPKLVVVGSLGNALGYFKDQFQKTLLDMVPNIEISAPKVDPAYAAALLALMYYNA
;
A
#
# COMPACT_ATOMS: atom_id res chain seq x y z
N MET A 1 16.87 20.30 -16.13
CA MET A 1 16.42 20.13 -14.73
C MET A 1 15.94 18.69 -14.57
N LEU A 2 16.33 18.01 -13.49
CA LEU A 2 15.96 16.62 -13.18
C LEU A 2 15.11 16.57 -11.90
N PHE A 3 14.00 15.87 -11.95
CA PHE A 3 13.08 15.71 -10.81
C PHE A 3 12.97 14.24 -10.47
N LEU A 4 13.31 13.91 -9.22
CA LEU A 4 13.32 12.54 -8.72
C LEU A 4 12.05 12.27 -7.91
N GLY A 5 11.28 11.24 -8.29
CA GLY A 5 10.21 10.65 -7.51
C GLY A 5 10.64 9.32 -6.91
N ILE A 6 10.32 9.12 -5.64
CA ILE A 6 10.60 7.89 -4.90
C ILE A 6 9.29 7.39 -4.30
N ASP A 7 8.93 6.15 -4.62
CA ASP A 7 7.80 5.42 -4.03
C ASP A 7 8.32 4.17 -3.33
N GLY A 8 8.24 4.15 -2.01
CA GLY A 8 8.83 3.08 -1.22
C GLY A 8 7.84 2.43 -0.25
N GLY A 9 7.70 1.12 -0.40
CA GLY A 9 6.84 0.30 0.43
C GLY A 9 7.58 -0.82 1.16
N GLY A 10 6.82 -1.68 1.82
CA GLY A 10 7.35 -2.84 2.56
C GLY A 10 7.86 -3.99 1.69
N THR A 11 7.78 -3.88 0.36
CA THR A 11 8.16 -4.98 -0.56
C THR A 11 9.19 -4.52 -1.58
N LYS A 12 9.08 -3.29 -2.06
CA LYS A 12 9.95 -2.72 -3.11
C LYS A 12 10.04 -1.20 -2.97
N THR A 13 11.08 -0.65 -3.58
CA THR A 13 11.27 0.78 -3.85
C THR A 13 11.25 0.98 -5.36
N LYS A 14 10.48 1.93 -5.84
CA LYS A 14 10.55 2.37 -7.23
C LYS A 14 10.96 3.83 -7.30
N VAL A 15 11.88 4.16 -8.22
CA VAL A 15 12.30 5.53 -8.51
C VAL A 15 11.98 5.87 -9.95
N ILE A 16 11.56 7.11 -10.19
CA ILE A 16 11.37 7.67 -11.53
C ILE A 16 12.02 9.04 -11.59
N ILE A 17 12.80 9.28 -12.65
CA ILE A 17 13.39 10.57 -12.96
C ILE A 17 12.68 11.16 -14.18
N ILE A 18 12.22 12.40 -14.06
CA ILE A 18 11.61 13.14 -15.16
C ILE A 18 12.37 14.44 -15.43
N ASP A 19 12.18 14.97 -16.64
CA ASP A 19 12.60 16.32 -17.00
C ASP A 19 11.52 17.37 -16.66
N GLY A 20 11.78 18.64 -16.99
CA GLY A 20 10.82 19.74 -16.80
C GLY A 20 9.58 19.67 -17.69
N GLN A 21 9.60 18.85 -18.74
CA GLN A 21 8.49 18.56 -19.66
C GLN A 21 7.69 17.32 -19.22
N LYS A 22 8.03 16.74 -18.06
CA LYS A 22 7.41 15.52 -17.48
C LYS A 22 7.74 14.24 -18.27
N THR A 23 8.76 14.25 -19.10
CA THR A 23 9.22 13.06 -19.83
C THR A 23 9.98 12.16 -18.86
N ILE A 24 9.69 10.87 -18.84
CA ILE A 24 10.43 9.88 -18.05
C ILE A 24 11.80 9.66 -18.71
N LEU A 25 12.85 9.94 -17.96
CA LEU A 25 14.24 9.73 -18.36
C LEU A 25 14.82 8.44 -17.80
N TYR A 26 14.31 7.97 -16.65
CA TYR A 26 14.79 6.78 -16.00
C TYR A 26 13.74 6.17 -15.08
N GLU A 27 13.73 4.85 -14.99
CA GLU A 27 13.00 4.07 -13.99
C GLU A 27 13.95 3.04 -13.37
N GLY A 28 13.88 2.87 -12.05
CA GLY A 28 14.63 1.85 -11.33
C GLY A 28 13.81 1.24 -10.20
N VAL A 29 14.12 -0.01 -9.87
CA VAL A 29 13.43 -0.78 -8.81
C VAL A 29 14.47 -1.52 -7.97
N SER A 30 14.22 -1.59 -6.66
CA SER A 30 15.05 -2.34 -5.72
C SER A 30 14.21 -2.90 -4.55
N GLY A 31 14.87 -3.33 -3.47
CA GLY A 31 14.25 -3.86 -2.25
C GLY A 31 13.36 -2.86 -1.48
N PRO A 32 12.79 -3.29 -0.33
CA PRO A 32 11.88 -2.48 0.47
C PRO A 32 12.56 -1.25 1.09
N SER A 33 11.82 -0.13 1.22
CA SER A 33 12.30 1.09 1.86
C SER A 33 11.31 1.74 2.83
N SER A 34 10.25 1.03 3.20
CA SER A 34 9.31 1.50 4.22
C SER A 34 9.98 1.54 5.59
N LEU A 35 9.90 2.69 6.29
CA LEU A 35 10.57 2.93 7.58
C LEU A 35 9.99 2.12 8.75
N ASP A 36 8.86 1.45 8.58
CA ASP A 36 8.29 0.48 9.52
C ASP A 36 8.69 -0.97 9.22
N THR A 37 9.39 -1.21 8.10
CA THR A 37 9.76 -2.55 7.65
C THR A 37 11.27 -2.77 7.69
N VAL A 38 12.06 -1.74 7.34
CA VAL A 38 13.52 -1.78 7.32
C VAL A 38 14.12 -0.54 8.00
N ASP A 39 15.37 -0.61 8.41
CA ASP A 39 16.07 0.53 9.00
C ASP A 39 16.45 1.60 7.94
N GLU A 40 16.82 2.80 8.41
CA GLU A 40 17.20 3.92 7.55
C GLU A 40 18.39 3.62 6.63
N LYS A 41 19.35 2.83 7.13
CA LYS A 41 20.53 2.44 6.34
C LYS A 41 20.12 1.55 5.17
N THR A 42 19.25 0.59 5.39
CA THR A 42 18.67 -0.28 4.37
C THR A 42 17.79 0.51 3.41
N THR A 43 16.95 1.42 3.92
CA THR A 43 16.14 2.35 3.10
C THR A 43 17.03 3.14 2.14
N LEU A 44 18.08 3.78 2.64
CA LEU A 44 19.03 4.55 1.81
C LEU A 44 19.75 3.66 0.79
N ALA A 45 20.18 2.46 1.20
CA ALA A 45 20.84 1.51 0.31
C ALA A 45 19.93 1.13 -0.87
N HIS A 46 18.69 0.77 -0.61
CA HIS A 46 17.73 0.39 -1.66
C HIS A 46 17.35 1.59 -2.56
N ILE A 47 17.19 2.80 -2.03
CA ILE A 47 16.99 3.99 -2.87
C ILE A 47 18.19 4.18 -3.82
N ASN A 48 19.42 4.10 -3.29
CA ASN A 48 20.64 4.27 -4.09
C ASN A 48 20.86 3.12 -5.08
N GLU A 49 20.43 1.89 -4.75
CA GLU A 49 20.45 0.74 -5.65
C GLU A 49 19.47 0.95 -6.82
N ALA A 50 18.27 1.44 -6.54
CA ALA A 50 17.29 1.77 -7.58
C ALA A 50 17.81 2.87 -8.54
N LEU A 51 18.70 3.75 -8.08
CA LEU A 51 19.32 4.82 -8.87
C LEU A 51 20.63 4.41 -9.54
N ALA A 52 21.21 3.26 -9.19
CA ALA A 52 22.60 2.93 -9.52
C ALA A 52 22.92 3.06 -11.01
N SER A 53 22.12 2.43 -11.87
CA SER A 53 22.34 2.48 -13.32
C SER A 53 22.27 3.91 -13.90
N PHE A 54 21.38 4.77 -13.39
CA PHE A 54 21.33 6.17 -13.83
C PHE A 54 22.59 6.94 -13.42
N ILE A 55 23.01 6.80 -12.16
CA ILE A 55 24.17 7.50 -11.63
C ILE A 55 25.46 7.03 -12.29
N ASP A 56 25.61 5.73 -12.55
CA ASP A 56 26.80 5.16 -13.22
C ASP A 56 26.97 5.73 -14.65
N HIS A 57 25.87 5.95 -15.38
CA HIS A 57 25.90 6.57 -16.70
C HIS A 57 25.96 8.12 -16.65
N ASN A 58 25.60 8.74 -15.53
CA ASN A 58 25.55 10.17 -15.33
C ASN A 58 26.20 10.60 -14.01
N PRO A 59 27.51 10.39 -13.81
CA PRO A 59 28.16 10.54 -12.50
C PRO A 59 28.17 11.96 -11.94
N THR A 60 27.95 12.97 -12.77
CA THR A 60 27.88 14.39 -12.37
C THR A 60 26.44 14.94 -12.30
N ALA A 61 25.45 14.10 -12.56
CA ALA A 61 24.07 14.54 -12.54
C ALA A 61 23.61 14.87 -11.12
N THR A 62 22.94 16.01 -10.96
CA THR A 62 22.30 16.42 -9.73
C THR A 62 20.82 16.65 -9.93
N PHE A 63 20.00 16.33 -8.94
CA PHE A 63 18.58 16.55 -8.98
C PHE A 63 18.24 17.99 -8.61
N THR A 64 17.36 18.61 -9.37
CA THR A 64 16.79 19.94 -9.07
C THR A 64 15.89 19.83 -7.83
N SER A 65 15.08 18.79 -7.79
CA SER A 65 14.18 18.51 -6.68
C SER A 65 13.93 17.00 -6.54
N VAL A 66 13.64 16.55 -5.32
CA VAL A 66 13.24 15.19 -4.99
C VAL A 66 12.00 15.20 -4.09
N PHE A 67 11.05 14.33 -4.38
CA PHE A 67 9.97 13.97 -3.47
C PHE A 67 10.03 12.46 -3.19
N ALA A 68 10.06 12.09 -1.92
CA ALA A 68 9.95 10.70 -1.49
C ALA A 68 8.69 10.50 -0.67
N GLY A 69 7.84 9.59 -1.10
CA GLY A 69 6.71 9.08 -0.34
C GLY A 69 6.98 7.64 0.08
N LEU A 70 7.21 7.42 1.38
CA LEU A 70 7.54 6.10 1.92
C LEU A 70 6.49 5.60 2.90
N GLY A 71 6.28 4.29 2.92
CA GLY A 71 5.56 3.62 4.01
C GLY A 71 6.25 3.85 5.34
N GLY A 72 5.48 3.83 6.44
CA GLY A 72 6.00 4.12 7.78
C GLY A 72 6.21 5.60 8.09
N VAL A 73 5.98 6.51 7.14
CA VAL A 73 6.02 7.96 7.37
C VAL A 73 4.63 8.45 7.78
N ALA A 74 4.38 8.54 9.08
CA ALA A 74 3.07 8.87 9.63
C ALA A 74 3.03 10.16 10.45
N SER A 75 4.16 10.57 11.03
CA SER A 75 4.28 11.73 11.89
C SER A 75 5.16 12.82 11.26
N LEU A 76 5.17 14.01 11.88
CA LEU A 76 6.11 15.07 11.49
C LEU A 76 7.55 14.65 11.72
N ASP A 77 7.82 13.89 12.79
CA ASP A 77 9.16 13.39 13.11
C ASP A 77 9.64 12.40 12.03
N ASP A 78 8.76 11.50 11.55
CA ASP A 78 9.09 10.60 10.45
C ASP A 78 9.40 11.37 9.16
N LYS A 79 8.62 12.42 8.85
CA LYS A 79 8.91 13.30 7.71
C LYS A 79 10.26 14.00 7.85
N MET A 80 10.60 14.46 9.04
CA MET A 80 11.91 15.09 9.30
C MET A 80 13.06 14.09 9.16
N ARG A 81 12.91 12.87 9.65
CA ARG A 81 13.90 11.78 9.48
C ARG A 81 14.10 11.47 8.00
N LEU A 82 13.01 11.28 7.24
CA LEU A 82 13.10 11.06 5.80
C LEU A 82 13.74 12.24 5.07
N TYR A 83 13.38 13.48 5.43
CA TYR A 83 13.98 14.69 4.86
C TYR A 83 15.50 14.74 5.05
N GLN A 84 16.00 14.32 6.24
CA GLN A 84 17.42 14.22 6.51
C GLN A 84 18.08 13.10 5.70
N LEU A 85 17.43 11.94 5.60
CA LEU A 85 17.89 10.79 4.82
C LEU A 85 18.08 11.15 3.35
N LEU A 86 17.15 11.93 2.78
CA LEU A 86 17.23 12.37 1.38
C LEU A 86 18.47 13.18 1.05
N ALA A 87 19.12 13.82 2.03
CA ALA A 87 20.37 14.51 1.81
C ALA A 87 21.55 13.57 1.47
N LEU A 88 21.42 12.28 1.78
CA LEU A 88 22.42 11.24 1.56
C LEU A 88 22.19 10.44 0.28
N VAL A 89 21.10 10.70 -0.45
CA VAL A 89 20.78 10.05 -1.72
C VAL A 89 21.74 10.51 -2.81
N LYS A 90 22.28 9.58 -3.58
CA LYS A 90 23.18 9.90 -4.71
C LYS A 90 22.51 10.84 -5.71
N GLY A 91 23.22 11.87 -6.16
CA GLY A 91 22.69 12.92 -7.03
C GLY A 91 21.89 14.02 -6.31
N VAL A 92 21.76 13.93 -4.98
CA VAL A 92 21.23 15.02 -4.16
C VAL A 92 22.40 15.83 -3.58
N ASP A 93 22.34 17.14 -3.72
CA ASP A 93 23.35 18.07 -3.19
C ASP A 93 22.70 19.19 -2.34
N LYS A 94 23.49 20.16 -1.92
CA LYS A 94 23.01 21.28 -1.08
C LYS A 94 22.01 22.21 -1.76
N HIS A 95 21.89 22.17 -3.09
CA HIS A 95 20.99 22.99 -3.89
C HIS A 95 19.70 22.24 -4.23
N THR A 96 19.67 20.92 -4.09
CA THR A 96 18.51 20.10 -4.35
C THR A 96 17.38 20.42 -3.36
N LYS A 97 16.20 20.76 -3.85
CA LYS A 97 14.99 20.89 -3.02
C LYS A 97 14.49 19.50 -2.63
N ARG A 98 14.29 19.26 -1.35
CA ARG A 98 13.89 17.95 -0.81
C ARG A 98 12.51 18.04 -0.17
N TYR A 99 11.68 17.06 -0.46
CA TYR A 99 10.34 16.94 0.09
C TYR A 99 10.11 15.50 0.55
N ALA A 100 9.58 15.35 1.76
CA ALA A 100 9.31 14.06 2.39
C ALA A 100 7.81 13.92 2.66
N GLY A 101 7.25 12.81 2.27
CA GLY A 101 5.84 12.46 2.49
C GLY A 101 5.65 10.98 2.76
N SER A 102 4.41 10.56 2.83
CA SER A 102 4.03 9.15 2.92
C SER A 102 3.75 8.55 1.53
N ASP A 103 3.80 7.23 1.43
CA ASP A 103 3.34 6.48 0.25
C ASP A 103 1.86 6.76 -0.08
N MET A 104 1.07 7.16 0.91
CA MET A 104 -0.31 7.60 0.72
C MET A 104 -0.41 8.88 -0.12
N GLU A 105 0.55 9.80 0.00
CA GLU A 105 0.60 11.03 -0.82
C GLU A 105 0.92 10.69 -2.29
N ASN A 106 1.84 9.74 -2.55
CA ASN A 106 2.10 9.21 -3.88
C ASN A 106 0.86 8.53 -4.47
N ALA A 107 0.21 7.68 -3.67
CA ALA A 107 -0.99 6.96 -4.08
C ALA A 107 -2.14 7.91 -4.44
N LEU A 108 -2.38 8.93 -3.62
CA LEU A 108 -3.40 9.95 -3.88
C LEU A 108 -3.08 10.72 -5.18
N ALA A 109 -1.85 11.19 -5.33
CA ALA A 109 -1.40 11.93 -6.50
C ALA A 109 -1.45 11.08 -7.78
N SER A 110 -1.26 9.75 -7.69
CA SER A 110 -1.27 8.84 -8.83
C SER A 110 -2.61 8.77 -9.57
N GLY A 111 -3.71 9.03 -8.89
CA GLY A 111 -5.05 8.97 -9.47
C GLY A 111 -5.74 10.32 -9.59
N LEU A 112 -5.55 11.18 -8.62
CA LEU A 112 -6.22 12.47 -8.53
C LEU A 112 -5.30 13.66 -8.85
N TYR A 113 -4.03 13.38 -9.16
CA TYR A 113 -2.99 14.39 -9.31
C TYR A 113 -2.88 15.22 -8.01
N PHE A 114 -3.39 16.43 -7.99
CA PHE A 114 -3.31 17.36 -6.87
C PHE A 114 -4.69 17.79 -6.35
N ASP A 115 -5.75 17.15 -6.86
CA ASP A 115 -7.12 17.39 -6.39
C ASP A 115 -7.38 16.79 -5.02
N GLU A 116 -8.50 17.21 -4.43
CA GLU A 116 -9.04 16.59 -3.22
C GLU A 116 -9.57 15.18 -3.50
N GLY A 117 -9.51 14.32 -2.51
CA GLY A 117 -10.05 12.96 -2.60
C GLY A 117 -9.50 12.02 -1.57
N ILE A 118 -9.73 10.74 -1.80
CA ILE A 118 -9.37 9.64 -0.93
C ILE A 118 -8.51 8.64 -1.72
N THR A 119 -7.51 8.07 -1.09
CA THR A 119 -6.82 6.87 -1.57
C THR A 119 -7.02 5.73 -0.60
N LEU A 120 -7.23 4.53 -1.13
CA LEU A 120 -7.13 3.26 -0.41
C LEU A 120 -5.92 2.51 -0.91
N ILE A 121 -4.95 2.28 -0.05
CA ILE A 121 -3.89 1.31 -0.29
C ILE A 121 -4.33 0.00 0.36
N SER A 122 -4.48 -1.07 -0.42
CA SER A 122 -4.85 -2.39 0.07
C SER A 122 -4.01 -3.47 -0.61
N GLY A 123 -3.08 -4.01 0.16
CA GLY A 123 -2.14 -5.06 -0.22
C GLY A 123 -1.89 -5.97 0.97
N THR A 124 -0.63 -6.16 1.37
CA THR A 124 -0.27 -6.90 2.60
C THR A 124 -0.89 -6.26 3.85
N GLY A 125 -0.85 -4.93 3.95
CA GLY A 125 -1.58 -4.12 4.92
C GLY A 125 -2.65 -3.28 4.24
N MET A 126 -3.33 -2.40 5.00
CA MET A 126 -4.31 -1.47 4.44
C MET A 126 -4.24 -0.09 5.12
N VAL A 127 -4.55 0.94 4.36
CA VAL A 127 -4.76 2.29 4.88
C VAL A 127 -5.67 3.08 3.94
N ALA A 128 -6.63 3.80 4.47
CA ALA A 128 -7.36 4.84 3.77
C ALA A 128 -6.83 6.22 4.18
N TYR A 129 -6.57 7.08 3.22
CA TYR A 129 -6.07 8.44 3.45
C TYR A 129 -6.79 9.41 2.53
N GLY A 130 -7.07 10.60 3.02
CA GLY A 130 -7.71 11.63 2.21
C GLY A 130 -7.25 13.04 2.56
N LYS A 131 -7.46 13.94 1.59
CA LYS A 131 -7.17 15.36 1.68
C LYS A 131 -8.27 16.15 0.97
N ASN A 132 -8.71 17.26 1.59
CA ASN A 132 -9.63 18.22 0.94
C ASN A 132 -8.89 19.48 0.44
N LYS A 133 -9.61 20.34 -0.29
CA LYS A 133 -9.04 21.60 -0.86
C LYS A 133 -8.54 22.57 0.20
N SER A 134 -9.08 22.50 1.42
CA SER A 134 -8.62 23.34 2.54
C SER A 134 -7.35 22.79 3.20
N GLY A 135 -6.81 21.67 2.71
CA GLY A 135 -5.63 21.03 3.26
C GLY A 135 -5.89 20.14 4.47
N ILE A 136 -7.16 19.94 4.87
CA ILE A 136 -7.51 19.00 5.95
C ILE A 136 -7.24 17.58 5.46
N THR A 137 -6.49 16.81 6.23
CA THR A 137 -6.16 15.42 5.95
C THR A 137 -6.67 14.49 7.03
N HIS A 138 -7.00 13.26 6.69
CA HIS A 138 -7.32 12.21 7.65
C HIS A 138 -6.85 10.85 7.16
N LYS A 139 -6.51 9.99 8.12
CA LYS A 139 -6.09 8.60 7.90
C LYS A 139 -6.95 7.67 8.74
N ALA A 140 -7.42 6.57 8.15
CA ALA A 140 -8.08 5.47 8.84
C ALA A 140 -7.40 4.14 8.48
N GLY A 141 -7.19 3.28 9.46
CA GLY A 141 -6.37 2.07 9.31
C GLY A 141 -4.88 2.39 9.28
N GLY A 142 -4.06 1.42 8.85
CA GLY A 142 -2.61 1.56 8.85
C GLY A 142 -2.04 1.72 10.27
N LEU A 143 -2.60 1.01 11.24
CA LEU A 143 -2.15 0.98 12.63
C LEU A 143 -1.25 -0.23 12.92
N GLY A 144 -0.87 -0.95 11.87
CA GLY A 144 -0.11 -2.17 11.95
C GLY A 144 -0.99 -3.42 11.88
N PHE A 145 -0.37 -4.52 11.47
CA PHE A 145 -1.08 -5.76 11.15
C PHE A 145 -1.74 -6.43 12.36
N LYS A 146 -1.25 -6.15 13.57
CA LYS A 146 -1.79 -6.76 14.80
C LYS A 146 -3.15 -6.16 15.19
N GLU A 147 -3.30 -4.87 15.04
CA GLU A 147 -4.42 -4.10 15.58
C GLU A 147 -5.29 -3.44 14.51
N GLY A 148 -4.74 -3.10 13.35
CA GLY A 148 -5.37 -2.08 12.51
C GLY A 148 -5.46 -2.34 11.02
N ASP A 149 -4.98 -3.47 10.52
CA ASP A 149 -4.98 -3.75 9.07
C ASP A 149 -6.17 -4.65 8.66
N LEU A 150 -7.33 -4.47 9.27
CA LEU A 150 -8.55 -5.21 8.92
C LEU A 150 -8.95 -4.92 7.47
N GLY A 151 -9.26 -5.97 6.73
CA GLY A 151 -9.55 -5.88 5.29
C GLY A 151 -8.31 -5.96 4.40
N SER A 152 -7.11 -6.12 4.97
CA SER A 152 -5.87 -6.32 4.22
C SER A 152 -5.65 -7.77 3.77
N GLY A 153 -4.63 -7.99 2.94
CA GLY A 153 -4.18 -9.35 2.59
C GLY A 153 -3.75 -10.17 3.80
N TYR A 154 -3.14 -9.51 4.81
CA TYR A 154 -2.83 -10.16 6.08
C TYR A 154 -4.09 -10.64 6.78
N ASP A 155 -5.13 -9.82 6.87
CA ASP A 155 -6.40 -10.17 7.50
C ASP A 155 -7.09 -11.31 6.76
N LEU A 156 -7.14 -11.27 5.42
CA LEU A 156 -7.67 -12.39 4.64
C LEU A 156 -6.91 -13.69 4.92
N GLY A 157 -5.58 -13.63 4.92
CA GLY A 157 -4.73 -14.79 5.18
C GLY A 157 -4.90 -15.34 6.60
N LEU A 158 -5.00 -14.47 7.60
CA LEU A 158 -5.23 -14.89 8.98
C LEU A 158 -6.60 -15.55 9.15
N ASN A 159 -7.64 -15.03 8.49
CA ASN A 159 -8.96 -15.63 8.50
C ASN A 159 -9.00 -16.96 7.72
N ALA A 160 -8.19 -17.13 6.68
CA ALA A 160 -7.99 -18.41 6.01
C ALA A 160 -7.37 -19.47 6.94
N ILE A 161 -6.34 -19.10 7.72
CA ILE A 161 -5.75 -19.98 8.74
C ILE A 161 -6.80 -20.38 9.81
N ARG A 162 -7.62 -19.40 10.25
CA ARG A 162 -8.73 -19.67 11.18
C ARG A 162 -9.78 -20.63 10.60
N ALA A 163 -10.07 -20.53 9.29
CA ALA A 163 -10.98 -21.46 8.62
C ALA A 163 -10.40 -22.87 8.53
N ALA A 164 -9.11 -23.00 8.19
CA ALA A 164 -8.40 -24.28 8.19
C ALA A 164 -8.38 -24.92 9.59
N ALA A 165 -8.08 -24.14 10.63
CA ALA A 165 -8.11 -24.64 12.02
C ALA A 165 -9.50 -25.19 12.39
N ARG A 166 -10.58 -24.51 11.98
CA ARG A 166 -11.96 -24.95 12.24
C ARG A 166 -12.37 -26.17 11.43
N ALA A 167 -11.78 -26.39 10.25
CA ALA A 167 -11.97 -27.63 9.50
C ALA A 167 -11.23 -28.80 10.16
N LEU A 168 -10.00 -28.60 10.62
CA LEU A 168 -9.20 -29.61 11.30
C LEU A 168 -9.80 -30.08 12.63
N ASP A 169 -10.50 -29.20 13.35
CA ASP A 169 -11.17 -29.54 14.62
C ASP A 169 -12.67 -29.83 14.46
N HIS A 170 -13.14 -29.99 13.22
CA HIS A 170 -14.50 -30.35 12.84
C HIS A 170 -15.61 -29.34 13.22
N ARG A 171 -15.27 -28.08 13.56
CA ARG A 171 -16.27 -27.01 13.70
C ARG A 171 -16.79 -26.50 12.34
N TYR A 172 -16.03 -26.72 11.27
CA TYR A 172 -16.42 -26.48 9.90
C TYR A 172 -16.33 -27.79 9.10
N GLU A 173 -17.23 -27.94 8.13
CA GLU A 173 -17.08 -28.99 7.11
C GLU A 173 -15.83 -28.70 6.26
N ALA A 174 -15.11 -29.77 5.91
CA ALA A 174 -13.98 -29.66 5.00
C ALA A 174 -14.49 -29.27 3.60
N THR A 175 -13.77 -28.39 2.94
CA THR A 175 -14.07 -27.90 1.59
C THR A 175 -12.78 -27.76 0.79
N ALA A 176 -12.85 -27.70 -0.53
CA ALA A 176 -11.69 -27.45 -1.36
C ALA A 176 -10.89 -26.19 -0.95
N PHE A 177 -11.55 -25.19 -0.37
CA PHE A 177 -10.88 -24.01 0.20
C PHE A 177 -10.05 -24.35 1.43
N THR A 178 -10.66 -25.03 2.41
CA THR A 178 -9.95 -25.39 3.66
C THR A 178 -8.84 -26.37 3.37
N ASP A 179 -9.05 -27.33 2.45
CA ASP A 179 -8.07 -28.34 2.07
C ASP A 179 -6.84 -27.70 1.38
N GLU A 180 -7.03 -26.74 0.46
CA GLU A 180 -5.94 -26.02 -0.18
C GLU A 180 -5.12 -25.18 0.84
N ILE A 181 -5.80 -24.57 1.82
CA ILE A 181 -5.09 -23.85 2.90
C ILE A 181 -4.31 -24.83 3.79
N ILE A 182 -4.90 -25.96 4.20
CA ILE A 182 -4.26 -27.00 5.01
C ILE A 182 -3.01 -27.53 4.32
N GLU A 183 -3.12 -27.85 3.03
CA GLU A 183 -1.99 -28.29 2.19
C GLU A 183 -0.91 -27.21 2.09
N LYS A 184 -1.30 -25.95 1.78
CA LYS A 184 -0.36 -24.83 1.66
C LYS A 184 0.40 -24.56 2.95
N LEU A 185 -0.24 -24.75 4.11
CA LEU A 185 0.38 -24.59 5.42
C LEU A 185 1.17 -25.82 5.89
N ASN A 186 1.05 -26.95 5.17
CA ASN A 186 1.61 -28.24 5.56
C ASN A 186 1.27 -28.64 7.00
N VAL A 187 -0.02 -28.59 7.34
CA VAL A 187 -0.56 -28.95 8.67
C VAL A 187 -1.53 -30.11 8.54
N SER A 188 -1.67 -30.93 9.59
CA SER A 188 -2.53 -32.11 9.55
C SER A 188 -3.48 -32.23 10.76
N LYS A 189 -3.23 -31.47 11.81
CA LYS A 189 -4.01 -31.47 13.06
C LYS A 189 -4.04 -30.06 13.68
N PRO A 190 -5.01 -29.75 14.55
CA PRO A 190 -5.14 -28.42 15.15
C PRO A 190 -3.89 -27.91 15.87
N SER A 191 -3.13 -28.80 16.53
CA SER A 191 -1.89 -28.42 17.23
C SER A 191 -0.79 -27.89 16.30
N ASP A 192 -0.79 -28.28 15.02
CA ASP A 192 0.19 -27.81 14.05
C ASP A 192 0.00 -26.32 13.76
N ILE A 193 -1.26 -25.84 13.81
CA ILE A 193 -1.59 -24.41 13.65
C ILE A 193 -0.95 -23.57 14.77
N ILE A 194 -0.92 -24.09 16.00
CA ILE A 194 -0.29 -23.38 17.14
C ILE A 194 1.20 -23.20 16.87
N THR A 195 1.89 -24.27 16.47
CA THR A 195 3.31 -24.25 16.14
C THR A 195 3.60 -23.31 14.96
N LEU A 196 2.78 -23.38 13.91
CA LEU A 196 2.90 -22.52 12.74
C LEU A 196 2.75 -21.04 13.13
N MET A 197 1.71 -20.69 13.91
CA MET A 197 1.47 -19.31 14.30
C MET A 197 2.55 -18.75 15.22
N ASN A 198 3.13 -19.55 16.10
CA ASN A 198 4.29 -19.14 16.90
C ASN A 198 5.49 -18.77 16.01
N ASN A 199 5.74 -19.52 14.93
CA ASN A 199 6.81 -19.26 13.98
C ASN A 199 6.50 -18.10 13.02
N TRP A 200 5.22 -17.86 12.70
CA TRP A 200 4.79 -16.86 11.73
C TRP A 200 4.26 -15.58 12.37
N TYR A 201 4.36 -15.45 13.70
CA TYR A 201 3.78 -14.32 14.44
C TYR A 201 4.17 -12.94 13.90
N LEU A 202 5.42 -12.79 13.41
CA LEU A 202 5.93 -11.55 12.81
C LEU A 202 6.03 -11.60 11.28
N GLU A 203 5.65 -12.73 10.66
CA GLU A 203 5.81 -12.97 9.23
C GLU A 203 4.58 -12.52 8.44
N ARG A 204 4.23 -11.23 8.57
CA ARG A 204 2.99 -10.70 7.97
C ARG A 204 2.85 -10.98 6.47
N THR A 205 3.95 -10.97 5.73
CA THR A 205 3.95 -11.24 4.29
C THR A 205 3.62 -12.70 3.97
N LYS A 206 4.09 -13.64 4.79
CA LYS A 206 3.74 -15.07 4.64
C LYS A 206 2.26 -15.30 4.85
N ILE A 207 1.67 -14.70 5.89
CA ILE A 207 0.23 -14.79 6.14
C ILE A 207 -0.55 -14.14 5.00
N ALA A 208 -0.18 -12.94 4.57
CA ALA A 208 -0.83 -12.25 3.46
C ALA A 208 -0.75 -13.01 2.13
N SER A 209 0.26 -13.88 1.94
CA SER A 209 0.39 -14.71 0.74
C SER A 209 -0.75 -15.73 0.55
N LEU A 210 -1.57 -15.95 1.57
CA LEU A 210 -2.77 -16.79 1.48
C LEU A 210 -3.99 -16.06 0.91
N ALA A 211 -3.98 -14.72 0.85
CA ALA A 211 -5.11 -13.94 0.36
C ALA A 211 -5.56 -14.29 -1.07
N PRO A 212 -4.65 -14.60 -2.04
CA PRO A 212 -5.05 -15.05 -3.36
C PRO A 212 -5.87 -16.37 -3.35
N ILE A 213 -5.62 -17.27 -2.40
CA ILE A 213 -6.41 -18.51 -2.25
C ILE A 213 -7.82 -18.16 -1.81
N VAL A 214 -7.97 -17.20 -0.88
CA VAL A 214 -9.30 -16.73 -0.43
C VAL A 214 -10.09 -16.15 -1.59
N THR A 215 -9.53 -15.20 -2.34
CA THR A 215 -10.22 -14.56 -3.47
C THR A 215 -10.54 -15.55 -4.59
N LYS A 216 -9.63 -16.50 -4.90
CA LYS A 216 -9.86 -17.61 -5.82
C LYS A 216 -11.09 -18.43 -5.44
N HIS A 217 -11.16 -18.90 -4.19
CA HIS A 217 -12.28 -19.74 -3.74
C HIS A 217 -13.58 -18.96 -3.56
N ALA A 218 -13.52 -17.67 -3.24
CA ALA A 218 -14.69 -16.81 -3.25
C ALA A 218 -15.30 -16.70 -4.65
N ASN A 219 -14.46 -16.56 -5.69
CA ASN A 219 -14.88 -16.58 -7.09
C ASN A 219 -15.51 -17.93 -7.50
N MET A 220 -15.04 -19.04 -6.92
CA MET A 220 -15.61 -20.37 -7.13
C MET A 220 -16.88 -20.63 -6.32
N GLY A 221 -17.35 -19.67 -5.53
CA GLY A 221 -18.59 -19.76 -4.79
C GLY A 221 -18.47 -20.33 -3.37
N ASN A 222 -17.26 -20.62 -2.86
CA ASN A 222 -17.08 -21.18 -1.52
C ASN A 222 -17.61 -20.21 -0.44
N GLY A 223 -18.49 -20.69 0.43
CA GLY A 223 -19.18 -19.88 1.45
C GLY A 223 -18.24 -19.34 2.55
N TYR A 224 -17.19 -20.07 2.91
CA TYR A 224 -16.21 -19.58 3.91
C TYR A 224 -15.35 -18.46 3.32
N ALA A 225 -14.85 -18.65 2.12
CA ALA A 225 -14.05 -17.65 1.41
C ALA A 225 -14.84 -16.37 1.13
N LYS A 226 -16.13 -16.50 0.72
CA LYS A 226 -17.03 -15.36 0.54
C LYS A 226 -17.21 -14.57 1.83
N ARG A 227 -17.49 -15.21 2.96
CA ARG A 227 -17.64 -14.52 4.26
C ARG A 227 -16.36 -13.75 4.66
N ILE A 228 -15.17 -14.29 4.37
CA ILE A 228 -13.92 -13.57 4.60
C ILE A 228 -13.85 -12.33 3.72
N CYS A 229 -14.17 -12.44 2.43
CA CYS A 229 -14.21 -11.31 1.51
C CYS A 229 -15.25 -10.25 1.92
N ASP A 230 -16.43 -10.67 2.37
CA ASP A 230 -17.51 -9.77 2.82
C ASP A 230 -17.08 -8.94 4.03
N SER A 231 -16.50 -9.61 5.04
CA SER A 231 -15.98 -8.94 6.24
C SER A 231 -14.87 -7.93 5.88
N SER A 232 -13.91 -8.36 5.05
CA SER A 232 -12.82 -7.49 4.61
C SER A 232 -13.31 -6.30 3.79
N SER A 233 -14.28 -6.52 2.90
CA SER A 233 -14.91 -5.45 2.11
C SER A 233 -15.61 -4.42 3.00
N TYR A 234 -16.25 -4.87 4.06
CA TYR A 234 -16.90 -4.00 5.05
C TYR A 234 -15.88 -3.09 5.76
N GLU A 235 -14.78 -3.65 6.25
CA GLU A 235 -13.74 -2.90 6.97
C GLU A 235 -13.05 -1.86 6.08
N LEU A 236 -12.77 -2.21 4.82
CA LEU A 236 -12.23 -1.26 3.84
C LEU A 236 -13.21 -0.11 3.57
N ALA A 237 -14.49 -0.41 3.36
CA ALA A 237 -15.53 0.59 3.12
C ALA A 237 -15.74 1.50 4.34
N LEU A 238 -15.70 0.93 5.55
CA LEU A 238 -15.79 1.67 6.81
C LEU A 238 -14.65 2.67 6.98
N SER A 239 -13.43 2.25 6.64
CA SER A 239 -12.23 3.11 6.69
C SER A 239 -12.35 4.29 5.72
N ILE A 240 -12.84 4.05 4.49
CA ILE A 240 -13.06 5.11 3.49
C ILE A 240 -14.15 6.08 3.96
N LYS A 241 -15.26 5.56 4.51
CA LYS A 241 -16.34 6.37 5.08
C LYS A 241 -15.83 7.27 6.20
N ALA A 242 -15.01 6.74 7.11
CA ALA A 242 -14.43 7.53 8.20
C ALA A 242 -13.58 8.69 7.67
N VAL A 243 -12.74 8.44 6.67
CA VAL A 243 -11.94 9.50 6.01
C VAL A 243 -12.85 10.55 5.38
N GLN A 244 -13.84 10.11 4.57
CA GLN A 244 -14.77 11.01 3.87
C GLN A 244 -15.50 11.95 4.85
N GLN A 245 -15.96 11.42 5.99
CA GLN A 245 -16.67 12.19 6.99
C GLN A 245 -15.80 13.27 7.64
N VAL A 246 -14.56 12.93 8.01
CA VAL A 246 -13.65 13.86 8.68
C VAL A 246 -13.18 14.97 7.74
N ILE A 247 -12.83 14.65 6.48
CA ILE A 247 -12.40 15.66 5.51
C ILE A 247 -13.57 16.35 4.78
N GLN A 248 -14.82 15.94 5.08
CA GLN A 248 -16.07 16.55 4.61
C GLN A 248 -16.21 16.65 3.08
N LEU A 249 -15.83 15.62 2.36
CA LEU A 249 -16.01 15.58 0.91
C LEU A 249 -17.48 15.31 0.55
N LYS A 250 -18.08 16.22 -0.23
CA LYS A 250 -19.47 16.08 -0.72
C LYS A 250 -19.56 15.13 -1.92
N GLN A 251 -18.57 15.13 -2.78
CA GLN A 251 -18.44 14.26 -3.94
C GLN A 251 -17.07 13.57 -3.87
N PRO A 252 -16.95 12.54 -3.04
CA PRO A 252 -15.65 11.91 -2.82
C PRO A 252 -15.19 11.14 -4.04
N LYS A 253 -13.94 11.36 -4.43
CA LYS A 253 -13.22 10.56 -5.42
C LYS A 253 -12.29 9.62 -4.67
N LEU A 254 -12.31 8.35 -5.05
CA LEU A 254 -11.47 7.30 -4.47
C LEU A 254 -10.51 6.75 -5.52
N VAL A 255 -9.25 6.69 -5.17
CA VAL A 255 -8.24 5.92 -5.90
C VAL A 255 -7.87 4.68 -5.10
N VAL A 256 -7.92 3.51 -5.74
CA VAL A 256 -7.58 2.23 -5.11
C VAL A 256 -6.24 1.75 -5.65
N VAL A 257 -5.28 1.54 -4.73
CA VAL A 257 -3.91 1.08 -5.00
C VAL A 257 -3.65 -0.22 -4.24
N GLY A 258 -2.77 -1.05 -4.78
CA GLY A 258 -2.39 -2.33 -4.18
C GLY A 258 -3.07 -3.53 -4.81
N SER A 259 -2.48 -4.71 -4.56
CA SER A 259 -2.88 -5.95 -5.23
C SER A 259 -4.24 -6.46 -4.80
N LEU A 260 -4.57 -6.35 -3.50
CA LEU A 260 -5.87 -6.80 -2.99
C LEU A 260 -6.98 -5.85 -3.38
N GLY A 261 -6.78 -4.53 -3.25
CA GLY A 261 -7.79 -3.54 -3.62
C GLY A 261 -8.19 -3.60 -5.10
N ASN A 262 -7.34 -4.18 -5.95
CA ASN A 262 -7.58 -4.39 -7.37
C ASN A 262 -7.86 -5.87 -7.73
N ALA A 263 -8.05 -6.76 -6.76
CA ALA A 263 -8.39 -8.16 -7.00
C ALA A 263 -9.74 -8.29 -7.70
N LEU A 264 -9.75 -8.96 -8.86
CA LEU A 264 -10.95 -9.11 -9.70
C LEU A 264 -11.94 -10.15 -9.15
N GLY A 265 -13.20 -10.04 -9.58
CA GLY A 265 -14.28 -10.96 -9.25
C GLY A 265 -14.96 -10.63 -7.91
N TYR A 266 -15.37 -11.67 -7.16
CA TYR A 266 -16.25 -11.55 -6.00
C TYR A 266 -15.79 -10.47 -4.98
N PHE A 267 -14.49 -10.43 -4.65
CA PHE A 267 -13.97 -9.45 -3.69
C PHE A 267 -14.20 -8.01 -4.17
N LYS A 268 -13.86 -7.72 -5.43
CA LYS A 268 -14.04 -6.38 -6.02
C LYS A 268 -15.52 -5.99 -6.06
N ASP A 269 -16.36 -6.90 -6.53
CA ASP A 269 -17.80 -6.64 -6.68
C ASP A 269 -18.44 -6.37 -5.31
N GLN A 270 -18.08 -7.18 -4.31
CA GLN A 270 -18.56 -7.01 -2.94
C GLN A 270 -18.03 -5.73 -2.29
N PHE A 271 -16.74 -5.41 -2.48
CA PHE A 271 -16.15 -4.16 -1.98
C PHE A 271 -16.85 -2.94 -2.58
N GLN A 272 -17.04 -2.91 -3.91
CA GLN A 272 -17.71 -1.79 -4.58
C GLN A 272 -19.16 -1.65 -4.12
N LYS A 273 -19.89 -2.75 -4.00
CA LYS A 273 -21.26 -2.75 -3.49
C LYS A 273 -21.34 -2.18 -2.09
N THR A 274 -20.54 -2.72 -1.15
CA THR A 274 -20.53 -2.30 0.25
C THR A 274 -20.14 -0.84 0.38
N LEU A 275 -19.16 -0.39 -0.41
CA LEU A 275 -18.71 1.01 -0.41
C LEU A 275 -19.81 1.95 -0.92
N LEU A 276 -20.49 1.62 -2.00
CA LEU A 276 -21.60 2.43 -2.53
C LEU A 276 -22.79 2.48 -1.58
N ASP A 277 -23.07 1.40 -0.84
CA ASP A 277 -24.09 1.40 0.22
C ASP A 277 -23.71 2.34 1.38
N MET A 278 -22.42 2.47 1.71
CA MET A 278 -21.94 3.32 2.80
C MET A 278 -21.67 4.78 2.39
N VAL A 279 -21.24 5.00 1.15
CA VAL A 279 -20.86 6.29 0.56
C VAL A 279 -21.43 6.39 -0.85
N PRO A 280 -22.75 6.68 -0.99
CA PRO A 280 -23.48 6.53 -2.27
C PRO A 280 -22.95 7.36 -3.44
N ASN A 281 -22.29 8.49 -3.18
CA ASN A 281 -21.82 9.42 -4.21
C ASN A 281 -20.31 9.30 -4.50
N ILE A 282 -19.69 8.19 -4.07
CA ILE A 282 -18.25 8.02 -4.29
C ILE A 282 -17.95 7.59 -5.73
N GLU A 283 -17.03 8.29 -6.37
CA GLU A 283 -16.48 7.93 -7.67
C GLU A 283 -15.21 7.09 -7.47
N ILE A 284 -15.23 5.83 -7.90
CA ILE A 284 -14.10 4.92 -7.77
C ILE A 284 -13.29 4.92 -9.06
N SER A 285 -11.99 5.18 -8.97
CA SER A 285 -11.08 5.18 -10.11
C SER A 285 -9.80 4.38 -9.83
N ALA A 286 -9.20 3.86 -10.89
CA ALA A 286 -7.85 3.30 -10.84
C ALA A 286 -6.81 4.44 -10.87
N PRO A 287 -5.57 4.20 -10.41
CA PRO A 287 -4.46 5.11 -10.63
C PRO A 287 -4.32 5.44 -12.12
N LYS A 288 -4.13 6.72 -12.45
CA LYS A 288 -3.91 7.19 -13.82
C LYS A 288 -2.45 7.09 -14.22
N VAL A 289 -1.57 7.16 -13.22
CA VAL A 289 -0.12 7.08 -13.39
C VAL A 289 0.48 6.23 -12.27
N ASP A 290 1.71 5.79 -12.49
CA ASP A 290 2.48 5.06 -11.47
C ASP A 290 2.74 5.97 -10.24
N PRO A 291 2.67 5.46 -8.99
CA PRO A 291 2.92 6.25 -7.78
C PRO A 291 4.31 6.90 -7.74
N ALA A 292 5.36 6.24 -8.25
CA ALA A 292 6.69 6.85 -8.32
C ALA A 292 6.76 7.97 -9.36
N TYR A 293 6.00 7.86 -10.47
CA TYR A 293 5.85 8.97 -11.42
C TYR A 293 5.08 10.13 -10.80
N ALA A 294 4.02 9.83 -10.02
CA ALA A 294 3.30 10.85 -9.27
C ALA A 294 4.22 11.56 -8.25
N ALA A 295 5.11 10.83 -7.59
CA ALA A 295 6.13 11.42 -6.71
C ALA A 295 7.07 12.37 -7.48
N ALA A 296 7.49 12.02 -8.70
CA ALA A 296 8.31 12.91 -9.54
C ALA A 296 7.54 14.18 -9.98
N LEU A 297 6.23 14.04 -10.24
CA LEU A 297 5.36 15.20 -10.51
C LEU A 297 5.19 16.09 -9.26
N LEU A 298 5.12 15.49 -8.04
CA LEU A 298 5.12 16.25 -6.79
C LEU A 298 6.44 17.01 -6.60
N ALA A 299 7.58 16.38 -6.91
CA ALA A 299 8.89 17.06 -6.87
C ALA A 299 8.95 18.28 -7.81
N LEU A 300 8.43 18.14 -9.03
CA LEU A 300 8.34 19.23 -10.01
C LEU A 300 7.38 20.34 -9.52
N MET A 301 6.22 19.97 -9.01
CA MET A 301 5.20 20.94 -8.56
C MET A 301 5.70 21.77 -7.38
N TYR A 302 6.24 21.11 -6.34
CA TYR A 302 6.72 21.79 -5.13
C TYR A 302 7.97 22.65 -5.42
N TYR A 303 8.74 22.33 -6.45
CA TYR A 303 9.83 23.17 -6.90
C TYR A 303 9.34 24.50 -7.52
N ASN A 304 8.21 24.46 -8.23
CA ASN A 304 7.62 25.61 -8.90
C ASN A 304 6.67 26.44 -8.01
N ALA A 305 6.30 25.94 -6.82
CA ALA A 305 5.44 26.63 -5.86
C ALA A 305 6.24 27.59 -4.97
#